data_ff7cbffb2d56023d5fd8c50a15864ca6
#
_entry.id   ff7cbffb2d56023d5fd8c50a15864ca6
#
_cell.length_a   1.000
_cell.length_b   1.000
_cell.length_c   1.000
_cell.angle_alpha   90.00
_cell.angle_beta   90.00
_cell.angle_gamma   90.00
#
_symmetry.space_group_name_H-M   'P 1'
#
loop_
_entity.id
_entity.type
_entity.pdbx_description
1 polymer ?
#
loop_
_entity_poly.entity_id
_entity_poly.type
_entity_poly.pdbx_seq_one_letter_code
_entity_poly.pdbx_strand_id
1 'polypeptide(L)'
;MRPLKEIFVEEYWDIAFRRYSNNDTVVDADKKSYAFDELKATKRYWYADPFFFEKNNRTYLFVEMFDNVTEKGLIGYSEFIGGKFTQPQVVLKEKFHLSYPYVFEENGIVYMMPETRDNGCIQLYRAVKFPTEWVKDRVIVKIKDAVDTVIDGENIITSVITSPVEMKTQLEIYNIKTGEPSFKNPVKITDQISRGAGRIIVHNGIRLRPAQNCTNASYGSGLIFYEINKSESSYSEKKYSELFSSQIVSGKDTVLGVHTYARTNEIEIVDVKKKRINLKRIYWIILKRIK
;
A
#
# COMPACT_ATOMS: atom_id res chain seq x y z
N MET A 1 -9.53 16.53 28.72
CA MET A 1 -9.41 15.06 28.95
C MET A 1 -10.18 14.35 27.85
N ARG A 2 -9.54 13.43 27.09
CA ARG A 2 -10.28 12.55 26.17
C ARG A 2 -11.24 11.69 26.98
N PRO A 3 -12.49 11.48 26.53
CA PRO A 3 -13.42 10.59 27.24
C PRO A 3 -12.81 9.20 27.38
N LEU A 4 -12.98 8.55 28.52
CA LEU A 4 -12.42 7.21 28.80
C LEU A 4 -12.74 6.19 27.71
N LYS A 5 -13.89 6.30 27.04
CA LYS A 5 -14.28 5.44 25.91
C LYS A 5 -13.34 5.57 24.69
N GLU A 6 -12.79 6.75 24.42
CA GLU A 6 -11.90 7.00 23.27
C GLU A 6 -10.50 6.36 23.46
N ILE A 7 -10.09 6.08 24.69
CA ILE A 7 -8.82 5.41 24.97
C ILE A 7 -8.81 3.96 24.45
N PHE A 8 -9.97 3.32 24.39
CA PHE A 8 -10.14 1.95 23.91
C PHE A 8 -10.47 1.85 22.42
N VAL A 9 -10.84 2.95 21.77
CA VAL A 9 -11.16 2.96 20.35
C VAL A 9 -9.86 3.03 19.55
N GLU A 10 -9.69 2.10 18.64
CA GLU A 10 -8.56 1.99 17.73
C GLU A 10 -9.08 2.13 16.30
N GLU A 11 -8.47 3.00 15.51
CA GLU A 11 -8.53 2.93 14.05
C GLU A 11 -7.51 1.90 13.61
N TYR A 12 -7.92 1.01 12.72
CA TYR A 12 -7.09 -0.08 12.23
C TYR A 12 -7.44 -0.37 10.76
N TRP A 13 -6.57 -1.12 10.11
CA TRP A 13 -6.79 -1.56 8.74
C TRP A 13 -7.00 -3.06 8.67
N ASP A 14 -7.91 -3.47 7.79
CA ASP A 14 -8.13 -4.85 7.33
C ASP A 14 -7.86 -4.93 5.85
N ILE A 15 -7.61 -6.13 5.35
CA ILE A 15 -7.56 -6.39 3.92
C ILE A 15 -8.93 -6.90 3.46
N ALA A 16 -9.46 -6.29 2.43
CA ALA A 16 -10.72 -6.66 1.80
C ALA A 16 -10.46 -7.13 0.36
N PHE A 17 -10.97 -8.32 -0.02
CA PHE A 17 -10.72 -8.93 -1.32
C PHE A 17 -12.01 -9.49 -1.92
N ARG A 18 -12.06 -9.56 -3.25
CA ARG A 18 -13.17 -10.19 -3.97
C ARG A 18 -12.71 -10.78 -5.30
N ARG A 19 -13.46 -11.74 -5.83
CA ARG A 19 -13.35 -12.09 -7.23
C ARG A 19 -14.02 -11.02 -8.08
N TYR A 20 -13.44 -10.71 -9.24
CA TYR A 20 -13.95 -9.71 -10.15
C TYR A 20 -13.88 -10.18 -11.60
N SER A 21 -14.54 -9.47 -12.50
CA SER A 21 -14.40 -9.58 -13.96
C SER A 21 -14.15 -8.20 -14.56
N ASN A 22 -13.70 -8.13 -15.79
CA ASN A 22 -13.42 -6.85 -16.46
C ASN A 22 -14.64 -5.91 -16.52
N ASN A 23 -15.85 -6.44 -16.47
CA ASN A 23 -17.09 -5.66 -16.46
C ASN A 23 -17.63 -5.41 -15.03
N ASP A 24 -16.89 -5.81 -14.01
CA ASP A 24 -17.28 -5.68 -12.60
C ASP A 24 -16.03 -5.46 -11.74
N THR A 25 -15.35 -4.34 -11.94
CA THR A 25 -14.16 -3.95 -11.18
C THR A 25 -14.38 -2.61 -10.47
N VAL A 26 -13.75 -2.45 -9.32
CA VAL A 26 -13.77 -1.15 -8.61
C VAL A 26 -13.00 -0.05 -9.34
N VAL A 27 -12.20 -0.41 -10.35
CA VAL A 27 -11.43 0.55 -11.17
C VAL A 27 -12.37 1.47 -11.94
N ASP A 28 -13.52 0.98 -12.40
CA ASP A 28 -14.50 1.79 -13.12
C ASP A 28 -15.34 2.68 -12.19
N ALA A 29 -15.43 2.29 -10.91
CA ALA A 29 -16.16 3.00 -9.84
C ALA A 29 -17.63 3.35 -10.20
N ASP A 30 -18.26 2.53 -11.08
CA ASP A 30 -19.58 2.77 -11.67
C ASP A 30 -20.76 2.30 -10.79
N LYS A 31 -20.48 1.54 -9.72
CA LYS A 31 -21.49 1.00 -8.82
C LYS A 31 -21.63 1.80 -7.53
N LYS A 32 -22.82 1.78 -6.95
CA LYS A 32 -23.09 2.38 -5.64
C LYS A 32 -22.34 1.66 -4.52
N SER A 33 -22.10 0.35 -4.66
CA SER A 33 -21.35 -0.43 -3.68
C SER A 33 -20.74 -1.69 -4.29
N TYR A 34 -19.61 -2.11 -3.71
CA TYR A 34 -18.88 -3.33 -4.03
C TYR A 34 -18.69 -4.15 -2.75
N ALA A 35 -19.10 -5.42 -2.79
CA ALA A 35 -18.97 -6.33 -1.66
C ALA A 35 -17.61 -7.06 -1.69
N PHE A 36 -16.97 -7.12 -0.53
CA PHE A 36 -15.67 -7.76 -0.32
C PHE A 36 -15.73 -8.73 0.85
N ASP A 37 -14.97 -9.82 0.73
CA ASP A 37 -14.60 -10.70 1.84
C ASP A 37 -13.43 -10.07 2.63
N GLU A 38 -13.17 -10.58 3.85
CA GLU A 38 -12.17 -9.99 4.75
C GLU A 38 -11.04 -10.97 5.08
N LEU A 39 -9.80 -10.46 5.03
CA LEU A 39 -8.68 -11.00 5.77
C LEU A 39 -8.48 -10.14 7.03
N LYS A 40 -9.04 -10.61 8.14
CA LYS A 40 -9.18 -9.81 9.36
C LYS A 40 -7.87 -9.61 10.10
N ALA A 41 -7.66 -8.38 10.53
CA ALA A 41 -6.64 -8.01 11.50
C ALA A 41 -6.79 -8.79 12.82
N THR A 42 -5.68 -9.04 13.48
CA THR A 42 -5.66 -9.56 14.84
C THR A 42 -5.72 -8.41 15.87
N LYS A 43 -5.78 -8.70 17.17
CA LYS A 43 -5.67 -7.65 18.18
C LYS A 43 -4.28 -7.00 18.20
N ARG A 44 -3.22 -7.76 17.87
CA ARG A 44 -1.85 -7.27 17.84
C ARG A 44 -1.47 -6.62 16.51
N TYR A 45 -1.84 -7.25 15.40
CA TYR A 45 -1.47 -6.79 14.06
C TYR A 45 -2.70 -6.35 13.28
N TRP A 46 -2.62 -5.22 12.60
CA TRP A 46 -3.50 -4.88 11.52
C TRP A 46 -2.73 -4.88 10.19
N TYR A 47 -3.44 -4.93 9.07
CA TYR A 47 -2.88 -5.20 7.75
C TYR A 47 -3.28 -4.10 6.78
N ALA A 48 -2.30 -3.58 6.03
CA ALA A 48 -2.48 -2.58 5.01
C ALA A 48 -1.56 -2.84 3.81
N ASP A 49 -1.61 -1.99 2.81
CA ASP A 49 -0.74 -2.00 1.64
C ASP A 49 -0.62 -3.37 0.96
N PRO A 50 -1.72 -3.94 0.43
CA PRO A 50 -1.70 -5.24 -0.20
C PRO A 50 -0.97 -5.21 -1.56
N PHE A 51 -0.03 -6.14 -1.77
CA PHE A 51 0.65 -6.36 -3.04
C PHE A 51 0.66 -7.83 -3.42
N PHE A 52 0.13 -8.14 -4.59
CA PHE A 52 0.20 -9.49 -5.14
C PHE A 52 1.56 -9.80 -5.76
N PHE A 53 1.96 -11.06 -5.65
CA PHE A 53 3.05 -11.64 -6.42
C PHE A 53 2.70 -13.08 -6.78
N GLU A 54 2.76 -13.42 -8.06
CA GLU A 54 2.46 -14.75 -8.57
C GLU A 54 3.75 -15.46 -8.97
N LYS A 55 3.96 -16.68 -8.46
CA LYS A 55 5.12 -17.52 -8.78
C LYS A 55 4.76 -19.00 -8.66
N ASN A 56 5.18 -19.79 -9.64
CA ASN A 56 4.96 -21.24 -9.67
C ASN A 56 3.49 -21.64 -9.44
N ASN A 57 2.55 -20.98 -10.12
CA ASN A 57 1.11 -21.18 -10.01
C ASN A 57 0.56 -20.98 -8.58
N ARG A 58 1.24 -20.17 -7.77
CA ARG A 58 0.76 -19.74 -6.45
C ARG A 58 0.62 -18.24 -6.42
N THR A 59 -0.42 -17.78 -5.76
CA THR A 59 -0.69 -16.36 -5.51
C THR A 59 -0.29 -16.02 -4.08
N TYR A 60 0.69 -15.15 -3.96
CA TYR A 60 1.16 -14.58 -2.69
C TYR A 60 0.62 -13.17 -2.53
N LEU A 61 0.27 -12.82 -1.32
CA LEU A 61 -0.10 -11.48 -0.91
C LEU A 61 0.92 -10.97 0.11
N PHE A 62 1.63 -9.91 -0.21
CA PHE A 62 2.48 -9.20 0.72
C PHE A 62 1.72 -8.01 1.27
N VAL A 63 1.87 -7.75 2.57
CA VAL A 63 1.15 -6.69 3.29
C VAL A 63 2.06 -5.99 4.30
N GLU A 64 1.74 -4.74 4.61
CA GLU A 64 2.17 -4.17 5.87
C GLU A 64 1.46 -4.89 7.03
N MET A 65 2.23 -5.29 8.03
CA MET A 65 1.73 -5.78 9.32
C MET A 65 2.13 -4.78 10.40
N PHE A 66 1.23 -3.90 10.77
CA PHE A 66 1.52 -2.96 11.86
C PHE A 66 1.38 -3.64 13.22
N ASP A 67 2.47 -3.65 13.98
CA ASP A 67 2.49 -4.23 15.32
C ASP A 67 2.10 -3.18 16.37
N ASN A 68 0.92 -3.31 16.94
CA ASN A 68 0.40 -2.42 17.99
C ASN A 68 1.26 -2.39 19.27
N VAL A 69 2.16 -3.37 19.44
CA VAL A 69 3.08 -3.40 20.59
C VAL A 69 4.30 -2.52 20.35
N THR A 70 4.91 -2.62 19.19
CA THR A 70 6.11 -1.84 18.82
C THR A 70 5.79 -0.54 18.13
N GLU A 71 4.54 -0.35 17.68
CA GLU A 71 4.05 0.77 16.85
C GLU A 71 4.88 0.95 15.57
N LYS A 72 5.18 -0.17 14.92
CA LYS A 72 5.94 -0.21 13.68
C LYS A 72 5.31 -1.16 12.67
N GLY A 73 5.39 -0.78 11.40
CA GLY A 73 5.11 -1.66 10.28
C GLY A 73 6.24 -2.66 10.07
N LEU A 74 5.86 -3.88 9.77
CA LEU A 74 6.68 -5.02 9.37
C LEU A 74 6.11 -5.52 8.06
N ILE A 75 6.88 -6.28 7.27
CA ILE A 75 6.29 -6.91 6.09
C ILE A 75 5.90 -8.35 6.41
N GLY A 76 4.66 -8.69 6.07
CA GLY A 76 4.14 -10.04 6.12
C GLY A 76 3.77 -10.58 4.75
N TYR A 77 3.62 -11.90 4.64
CA TYR A 77 3.05 -12.54 3.48
C TYR A 77 1.94 -13.51 3.87
N SER A 78 1.05 -13.75 2.93
CA SER A 78 -0.05 -14.70 2.98
C SER A 78 -0.13 -15.43 1.64
N GLU A 79 -0.68 -16.64 1.62
CA GLU A 79 -0.96 -17.40 0.39
C GLU A 79 -2.47 -17.52 0.17
N PHE A 80 -2.88 -17.49 -1.11
CA PHE A 80 -4.28 -17.73 -1.48
C PHE A 80 -4.48 -19.22 -1.71
N ILE A 81 -5.21 -19.87 -0.81
CA ILE A 81 -5.46 -21.32 -0.81
C ILE A 81 -6.94 -21.60 -0.60
N GLY A 82 -7.55 -22.40 -1.48
CA GLY A 82 -8.95 -22.80 -1.32
C GLY A 82 -9.94 -21.62 -1.32
N GLY A 83 -9.65 -20.54 -2.04
CA GLY A 83 -10.50 -19.36 -2.13
C GLY A 83 -10.33 -18.34 -0.99
N LYS A 84 -9.35 -18.51 -0.11
CA LYS A 84 -9.09 -17.64 1.04
C LYS A 84 -7.59 -17.37 1.21
N PHE A 85 -7.29 -16.25 1.85
CA PHE A 85 -5.92 -15.94 2.27
C PHE A 85 -5.61 -16.59 3.63
N THR A 86 -4.42 -17.16 3.76
CA THR A 86 -3.88 -17.60 5.07
C THR A 86 -3.63 -16.38 5.95
N GLN A 87 -3.51 -16.57 7.27
CA GLN A 87 -3.10 -15.46 8.15
C GLN A 87 -1.67 -15.03 7.80
N PRO A 88 -1.41 -13.71 7.64
CA PRO A 88 -0.10 -13.21 7.30
C PRO A 88 0.97 -13.59 8.34
N GLN A 89 2.15 -13.96 7.84
CA GLN A 89 3.34 -14.28 8.61
C GLN A 89 4.43 -13.25 8.34
N VAL A 90 5.09 -12.76 9.39
CA VAL A 90 6.17 -11.77 9.25
C VAL A 90 7.36 -12.36 8.50
N VAL A 91 7.85 -11.68 7.47
CA VAL A 91 9.00 -12.08 6.66
C VAL A 91 10.13 -11.06 6.63
N LEU A 92 9.83 -9.79 6.91
CA LEU A 92 10.84 -8.75 6.97
C LEU A 92 10.54 -7.79 8.14
N LYS A 93 11.59 -7.52 8.93
CA LYS A 93 11.56 -6.63 10.08
C LYS A 93 12.84 -5.81 10.12
N GLU A 94 12.70 -4.51 10.35
CA GLU A 94 13.79 -3.58 10.54
C GLU A 94 13.69 -2.82 11.87
N LYS A 95 14.71 -2.03 12.20
CA LYS A 95 14.67 -1.12 13.35
C LYS A 95 13.73 0.07 13.12
N PHE A 96 13.39 0.36 11.86
CA PHE A 96 12.49 1.41 11.40
C PHE A 96 11.20 0.81 10.84
N HIS A 97 10.22 1.66 10.55
CA HIS A 97 8.93 1.28 9.97
C HIS A 97 9.11 0.78 8.53
N LEU A 98 8.38 -0.27 8.16
CA LEU A 98 8.28 -0.82 6.82
C LEU A 98 6.81 -0.90 6.41
N SER A 99 6.48 -0.47 5.19
CA SER A 99 5.15 -0.57 4.58
C SER A 99 5.28 -0.76 3.06
N TYR A 100 4.18 -0.80 2.34
CA TYR A 100 4.09 -0.78 0.87
C TYR A 100 5.02 -1.78 0.17
N PRO A 101 4.88 -3.10 0.39
CA PRO A 101 5.85 -4.12 -0.03
C PRO A 101 5.74 -4.46 -1.52
N TYR A 102 6.35 -3.67 -2.39
CA TYR A 102 6.39 -3.91 -3.82
C TYR A 102 7.34 -5.08 -4.16
N VAL A 103 6.80 -6.27 -4.46
CA VAL A 103 7.58 -7.47 -4.80
C VAL A 103 7.60 -7.69 -6.31
N PHE A 104 8.76 -7.98 -6.90
CA PHE A 104 8.93 -8.23 -8.33
C PHE A 104 10.06 -9.22 -8.57
N GLU A 105 10.13 -9.76 -9.79
CA GLU A 105 11.22 -10.64 -10.23
C GLU A 105 11.99 -10.01 -11.38
N GLU A 106 13.32 -10.04 -11.30
CA GLU A 106 14.21 -9.62 -12.36
C GLU A 106 15.35 -10.63 -12.50
N ASN A 107 15.58 -11.16 -13.71
CA ASN A 107 16.64 -12.15 -14.02
C ASN A 107 16.60 -13.39 -13.09
N GLY A 108 15.41 -13.89 -12.75
CA GLY A 108 15.21 -15.05 -11.90
C GLY A 108 15.39 -14.80 -10.40
N ILE A 109 15.70 -13.58 -9.99
CA ILE A 109 15.83 -13.18 -8.59
C ILE A 109 14.58 -12.40 -8.18
N VAL A 110 13.98 -12.79 -7.04
CA VAL A 110 12.85 -12.09 -6.47
C VAL A 110 13.35 -10.98 -5.56
N TYR A 111 12.86 -9.77 -5.80
CA TYR A 111 13.16 -8.57 -5.04
C TYR A 111 11.93 -8.04 -4.34
N MET A 112 12.13 -7.28 -3.28
CA MET A 112 11.12 -6.47 -2.60
C MET A 112 11.65 -5.05 -2.41
N MET A 113 10.84 -4.08 -2.76
CA MET A 113 11.07 -2.65 -2.54
C MET A 113 9.98 -2.11 -1.62
N PRO A 114 10.13 -2.26 -0.30
CA PRO A 114 9.18 -1.69 0.65
C PRO A 114 9.42 -0.20 0.81
N GLU A 115 8.45 0.51 1.36
CA GLU A 115 8.69 1.85 1.88
C GLU A 115 9.70 1.79 3.04
N THR A 116 10.75 2.60 2.93
CA THR A 116 11.83 2.71 3.90
C THR A 116 12.11 4.17 4.24
N ARG A 117 11.05 4.98 4.34
CA ARG A 117 11.09 6.42 4.58
C ARG A 117 11.95 6.80 5.78
N ASP A 118 11.77 6.11 6.90
CA ASP A 118 12.53 6.38 8.14
C ASP A 118 14.03 6.15 8.00
N ASN A 119 14.46 5.39 6.97
CA ASN A 119 15.86 5.18 6.62
C ASN A 119 16.41 6.22 5.61
N GLY A 120 15.53 7.13 5.14
CA GLY A 120 15.90 8.22 4.21
C GLY A 120 16.34 7.78 2.83
N CYS A 121 15.91 6.62 2.38
CA CYS A 121 16.26 6.07 1.06
C CYS A 121 15.17 5.10 0.55
N ILE A 122 15.23 4.79 -0.73
CA ILE A 122 14.49 3.66 -1.33
C ILE A 122 15.44 2.46 -1.35
N GLN A 123 15.17 1.48 -0.48
CA GLN A 123 16.01 0.29 -0.24
C GLN A 123 15.42 -0.92 -0.96
N LEU A 124 16.26 -1.67 -1.67
CA LEU A 124 15.91 -2.95 -2.28
C LEU A 124 16.36 -4.09 -1.39
N TYR A 125 15.50 -5.10 -1.27
CA TYR A 125 15.78 -6.39 -0.64
C TYR A 125 15.70 -7.50 -1.67
N ARG A 126 16.52 -8.55 -1.55
CA ARG A 126 16.40 -9.75 -2.37
C ARG A 126 16.04 -10.96 -1.54
N ALA A 127 15.25 -11.86 -2.10
CA ALA A 127 14.94 -13.13 -1.46
C ALA A 127 16.16 -14.03 -1.44
N VAL A 128 16.49 -14.58 -0.28
CA VAL A 128 17.44 -15.68 -0.11
C VAL A 128 16.69 -17.01 -0.18
N LYS A 129 15.50 -17.03 0.46
CA LYS A 129 14.56 -18.12 0.40
C LYS A 129 13.15 -17.56 0.28
N PHE A 130 12.62 -17.52 -0.94
CA PHE A 130 11.29 -17.01 -1.20
C PHE A 130 10.20 -17.93 -0.62
N PRO A 131 9.14 -17.42 0.03
CA PRO A 131 8.85 -16.01 0.31
C PRO A 131 9.35 -15.53 1.68
N THR A 132 10.09 -16.32 2.45
CA THR A 132 10.27 -16.18 3.90
C THR A 132 11.54 -15.48 4.36
N GLU A 133 12.61 -15.48 3.56
CA GLU A 133 13.91 -14.94 3.99
C GLU A 133 14.42 -13.89 3.00
N TRP A 134 14.67 -12.69 3.51
CA TRP A 134 15.08 -11.52 2.73
C TRP A 134 16.31 -10.85 3.33
N VAL A 135 17.17 -10.34 2.48
CA VAL A 135 18.36 -9.58 2.87
C VAL A 135 18.42 -8.25 2.11
N LYS A 136 19.03 -7.24 2.70
CA LYS A 136 19.30 -5.98 2.01
C LYS A 136 20.15 -6.25 0.77
N ASP A 137 19.77 -5.67 -0.35
CA ASP A 137 20.52 -5.73 -1.60
C ASP A 137 21.24 -4.40 -1.84
N ARG A 138 20.53 -3.39 -2.31
CA ARG A 138 21.12 -2.07 -2.59
C ARG A 138 20.14 -0.94 -2.27
N VAL A 139 20.68 0.25 -2.07
CA VAL A 139 19.93 1.50 -2.10
C VAL A 139 19.77 1.92 -3.56
N ILE A 140 18.55 2.18 -4.00
CA ILE A 140 18.27 2.70 -5.35
C ILE A 140 18.56 4.17 -5.38
N VAL A 141 17.97 4.94 -4.47
CA VAL A 141 18.18 6.38 -4.35
C VAL A 141 18.08 6.81 -2.89
N LYS A 142 18.94 7.76 -2.49
CA LYS A 142 18.84 8.42 -1.18
C LYS A 142 17.93 9.63 -1.34
N ILE A 143 16.74 9.53 -0.75
CA ILE A 143 15.72 10.57 -0.82
C ILE A 143 14.91 10.56 0.47
N LYS A 144 14.83 11.73 1.09
CA LYS A 144 14.09 11.93 2.32
C LYS A 144 12.58 12.01 2.02
N ASP A 145 11.78 11.48 2.92
CA ASP A 145 10.31 11.54 2.86
C ASP A 145 9.68 10.90 1.61
N ALA A 146 10.43 9.98 0.92
CA ALA A 146 9.90 9.16 -0.15
C ALA A 146 8.98 8.08 0.42
N VAL A 147 7.80 7.94 -0.18
CA VAL A 147 6.75 6.97 0.20
C VAL A 147 6.13 6.34 -1.05
N ASP A 148 5.53 5.17 -0.90
CA ASP A 148 4.66 4.53 -1.88
C ASP A 148 5.27 4.41 -3.29
N THR A 149 6.48 3.85 -3.36
CA THR A 149 7.24 3.73 -4.60
C THR A 149 6.77 2.54 -5.44
N VAL A 150 6.56 2.75 -6.74
CA VAL A 150 6.19 1.70 -7.70
C VAL A 150 7.13 1.68 -8.90
N ILE A 151 7.20 0.54 -9.60
CA ILE A 151 8.02 0.37 -10.81
C ILE A 151 7.18 0.69 -12.06
N ASP A 152 7.80 1.40 -13.00
CA ASP A 152 7.29 1.70 -14.33
C ASP A 152 8.36 1.48 -15.41
N GLY A 153 8.50 0.24 -15.86
CA GLY A 153 9.58 -0.17 -16.77
C GLY A 153 10.95 -0.05 -16.10
N GLU A 154 11.86 0.72 -16.68
CA GLU A 154 13.18 1.00 -16.09
C GLU A 154 13.17 2.12 -15.03
N ASN A 155 12.00 2.64 -14.68
CA ASN A 155 11.86 3.72 -13.73
C ASN A 155 11.12 3.28 -12.47
N ILE A 156 11.32 4.04 -11.41
CA ILE A 156 10.48 4.06 -10.23
C ILE A 156 9.76 5.41 -10.18
N ILE A 157 8.50 5.38 -9.80
CA ILE A 157 7.68 6.56 -9.48
C ILE A 157 7.50 6.55 -7.97
N THR A 158 7.92 7.61 -7.31
CA THR A 158 7.79 7.75 -5.86
C THR A 158 7.02 9.01 -5.49
N SER A 159 6.24 8.93 -4.42
CA SER A 159 5.65 10.09 -3.79
C SER A 159 6.62 10.67 -2.77
N VAL A 160 6.79 11.98 -2.75
CA VAL A 160 7.62 12.67 -1.75
C VAL A 160 6.72 13.58 -0.92
N ILE A 161 6.72 13.39 0.40
CA ILE A 161 5.90 14.19 1.31
C ILE A 161 6.44 15.60 1.38
N THR A 162 5.61 16.59 1.04
CA THR A 162 5.95 18.03 1.11
C THR A 162 5.31 18.72 2.29
N SER A 163 4.13 18.24 2.73
CA SER A 163 3.45 18.72 3.93
C SER A 163 2.72 17.55 4.62
N PRO A 164 3.29 16.99 5.71
CA PRO A 164 2.62 15.90 6.45
C PRO A 164 1.28 16.32 7.05
N VAL A 165 1.18 17.56 7.54
CA VAL A 165 -0.04 18.09 8.18
C VAL A 165 -1.17 18.24 7.17
N GLU A 166 -0.86 18.73 5.97
CA GLU A 166 -1.83 18.90 4.89
C GLU A 166 -1.98 17.66 4.00
N MET A 167 -1.23 16.57 4.31
CA MET A 167 -1.17 15.33 3.53
C MET A 167 -0.80 15.54 2.05
N LYS A 168 0.06 16.53 1.77
CA LYS A 168 0.48 16.85 0.42
C LYS A 168 1.73 16.09 0.03
N THR A 169 1.72 15.57 -1.20
CA THR A 169 2.85 14.88 -1.83
C THR A 169 3.06 15.39 -3.24
N GLN A 170 4.28 15.26 -3.74
CA GLN A 170 4.65 15.43 -5.14
C GLN A 170 5.14 14.11 -5.73
N LEU A 171 5.14 13.96 -7.04
CA LEU A 171 5.69 12.79 -7.71
C LEU A 171 7.08 13.07 -8.27
N GLU A 172 7.96 12.13 -8.08
CA GLU A 172 9.31 12.13 -8.64
C GLU A 172 9.59 10.79 -9.32
N ILE A 173 10.37 10.82 -10.40
CA ILE A 173 10.70 9.65 -11.22
C ILE A 173 12.21 9.51 -11.33
N TYR A 174 12.70 8.30 -11.03
CA TYR A 174 14.12 7.95 -11.06
C TYR A 174 14.33 6.65 -11.84
N ASN A 175 15.48 6.50 -12.47
CA ASN A 175 15.87 5.24 -13.07
C ASN A 175 16.20 4.21 -11.95
N ILE A 176 15.61 3.02 -12.01
CA ILE A 176 15.76 1.99 -10.96
C ILE A 176 17.19 1.44 -10.83
N LYS A 177 17.97 1.49 -11.92
CA LYS A 177 19.35 0.95 -11.95
C LYS A 177 20.37 1.97 -11.48
N THR A 178 20.23 3.23 -11.93
CA THR A 178 21.21 4.30 -11.66
C THR A 178 20.85 5.17 -10.47
N GLY A 179 19.56 5.25 -10.10
CA GLY A 179 19.06 6.19 -9.09
C GLY A 179 19.00 7.65 -9.57
N GLU A 180 19.35 7.91 -10.84
CA GLU A 180 19.32 9.27 -11.41
C GLU A 180 17.89 9.67 -11.80
N PRO A 181 17.54 10.96 -11.72
CA PRO A 181 16.26 11.46 -12.18
C PRO A 181 16.05 11.16 -13.68
N SER A 182 14.93 10.52 -14.01
CA SER A 182 14.55 10.21 -15.40
C SER A 182 13.85 11.38 -16.10
N PHE A 183 13.34 12.33 -15.31
CA PHE A 183 12.67 13.56 -15.75
C PHE A 183 13.11 14.74 -14.88
N LYS A 184 12.73 15.95 -15.27
CA LYS A 184 12.85 17.11 -14.38
C LYS A 184 11.84 16.96 -13.23
N ASN A 185 12.32 16.55 -12.07
CA ASN A 185 11.50 16.40 -10.89
C ASN A 185 11.15 17.74 -10.21
N PRO A 186 9.96 17.89 -9.57
CA PRO A 186 8.88 16.89 -9.58
C PRO A 186 8.13 16.87 -10.91
N VAL A 187 7.69 15.69 -11.34
CA VAL A 187 6.87 15.53 -12.56
C VAL A 187 5.41 15.90 -12.33
N LYS A 188 4.96 15.88 -11.07
CA LYS A 188 3.64 16.35 -10.64
C LYS A 188 3.81 17.16 -9.36
N ILE A 189 3.30 18.39 -9.38
CA ILE A 189 3.37 19.32 -8.27
C ILE A 189 2.49 18.86 -7.12
N THR A 190 2.89 19.22 -5.93
CA THR A 190 2.25 18.94 -4.65
C THR A 190 0.74 19.08 -4.61
N ASP A 191 0.07 18.02 -4.20
CA ASP A 191 -1.36 18.00 -3.88
C ASP A 191 -1.71 16.86 -2.89
N GLN A 192 -2.99 16.75 -2.54
CA GLN A 192 -3.54 15.74 -1.63
C GLN A 192 -4.01 14.47 -2.38
N ILE A 193 -3.82 14.39 -3.70
CA ILE A 193 -4.32 13.33 -4.57
C ILE A 193 -3.23 12.69 -5.44
N SER A 194 -1.96 12.92 -5.11
CA SER A 194 -0.81 12.39 -5.87
C SER A 194 -0.20 11.13 -5.27
N ARG A 195 -0.39 10.89 -3.98
CA ARG A 195 0.26 9.80 -3.25
C ARG A 195 -0.08 8.44 -3.85
N GLY A 196 0.92 7.56 -4.01
CA GLY A 196 0.76 6.22 -4.58
C GLY A 196 -0.24 5.34 -3.81
N ALA A 197 -0.94 4.45 -4.52
CA ALA A 197 -1.96 3.58 -3.97
C ALA A 197 -1.94 2.16 -4.57
N GLY A 198 -0.80 1.68 -5.02
CA GLY A 198 -0.64 0.34 -5.60
C GLY A 198 0.10 0.34 -6.92
N ARG A 199 0.23 -0.84 -7.52
CA ARG A 199 0.90 -1.04 -8.81
C ARG A 199 0.20 -0.29 -9.93
N ILE A 200 0.96 0.11 -10.95
CA ILE A 200 0.40 0.47 -12.25
C ILE A 200 -0.29 -0.75 -12.84
N ILE A 201 -1.52 -0.58 -13.28
CA ILE A 201 -2.34 -1.62 -13.89
C ILE A 201 -2.66 -1.27 -15.35
N VAL A 202 -2.97 -2.29 -16.16
CA VAL A 202 -3.54 -2.10 -17.49
C VAL A 202 -5.02 -2.45 -17.44
N HIS A 203 -5.90 -1.51 -17.71
CA HIS A 203 -7.35 -1.70 -17.74
C HIS A 203 -7.92 -1.19 -19.05
N ASN A 204 -8.62 -2.03 -19.81
CA ASN A 204 -9.14 -1.73 -21.15
C ASN A 204 -8.08 -1.13 -22.10
N GLY A 205 -6.84 -1.65 -22.02
CA GLY A 205 -5.71 -1.16 -22.82
C GLY A 205 -5.08 0.15 -22.32
N ILE A 206 -5.62 0.76 -21.27
CA ILE A 206 -5.14 2.01 -20.68
C ILE A 206 -4.26 1.70 -19.46
N ARG A 207 -3.13 2.39 -19.33
CA ARG A 207 -2.24 2.26 -18.17
C ARG A 207 -2.70 3.22 -17.07
N LEU A 208 -3.05 2.66 -15.94
CA LEU A 208 -3.59 3.41 -14.80
C LEU A 208 -2.64 3.31 -13.60
N ARG A 209 -2.36 4.45 -12.96
CA ARG A 209 -1.71 4.53 -11.65
C ARG A 209 -2.76 4.81 -10.58
N PRO A 210 -2.94 3.89 -9.62
CA PRO A 210 -3.74 4.17 -8.44
C PRO A 210 -3.07 5.24 -7.57
N ALA A 211 -3.87 6.16 -7.04
CA ALA A 211 -3.45 7.19 -6.11
C ALA A 211 -4.44 7.32 -4.94
N GLN A 212 -3.95 7.71 -3.79
CA GLN A 212 -4.76 7.99 -2.61
C GLN A 212 -5.48 9.33 -2.78
N ASN A 213 -6.73 9.37 -2.38
CA ASN A 213 -7.43 10.62 -2.14
C ASN A 213 -7.29 10.97 -0.65
N CYS A 214 -6.53 12.01 -0.33
CA CYS A 214 -6.32 12.52 1.03
C CYS A 214 -6.94 13.91 1.22
N THR A 215 -7.94 14.28 0.41
CA THR A 215 -8.64 15.56 0.53
C THR A 215 -9.37 15.65 1.87
N ASN A 216 -9.68 16.89 2.29
CA ASN A 216 -10.34 17.17 3.59
C ASN A 216 -9.57 16.66 4.82
N ALA A 217 -8.23 16.60 4.74
CA ALA A 217 -7.36 16.10 5.80
C ALA A 217 -7.72 14.68 6.30
N SER A 218 -8.31 13.85 5.42
CA SER A 218 -8.70 12.48 5.71
C SER A 218 -7.79 11.51 4.96
N TYR A 219 -6.86 10.86 5.67
CA TYR A 219 -5.95 9.88 5.10
C TYR A 219 -6.73 8.67 4.54
N GLY A 220 -6.58 8.45 3.22
CA GLY A 220 -7.22 7.34 2.53
C GLY A 220 -8.75 7.47 2.46
N SER A 221 -9.30 8.64 2.16
CA SER A 221 -10.76 8.80 1.98
C SER A 221 -11.29 8.07 0.74
N GLY A 222 -10.43 7.75 -0.21
CA GLY A 222 -10.74 7.07 -1.46
C GLY A 222 -9.51 6.80 -2.30
N LEU A 223 -9.75 6.23 -3.48
CA LEU A 223 -8.74 5.97 -4.51
C LEU A 223 -9.08 6.73 -5.78
N ILE A 224 -8.07 7.26 -6.43
CA ILE A 224 -8.18 7.84 -7.77
C ILE A 224 -7.33 7.00 -8.70
N PHE A 225 -7.87 6.63 -9.85
CA PHE A 225 -7.13 5.97 -10.91
C PHE A 225 -6.77 7.01 -11.98
N TYR A 226 -5.47 7.18 -12.22
CA TYR A 226 -4.96 8.12 -13.20
C TYR A 226 -4.46 7.39 -14.44
N GLU A 227 -4.95 7.78 -15.60
CA GLU A 227 -4.36 7.43 -16.90
C GLU A 227 -2.98 8.09 -17.02
N ILE A 228 -1.95 7.29 -17.26
CA ILE A 228 -0.58 7.76 -17.46
C ILE A 228 -0.37 8.08 -18.93
N ASN A 229 0.08 9.31 -19.18
CA ASN A 229 0.60 9.75 -20.47
C ASN A 229 2.10 10.02 -20.33
N LYS A 230 2.91 9.15 -20.92
CA LYS A 230 4.38 9.20 -20.79
C LYS A 230 5.03 9.12 -22.17
N SER A 231 5.96 10.04 -22.43
CA SER A 231 6.88 10.03 -23.57
C SER A 231 8.33 9.99 -23.06
N GLU A 232 9.31 10.08 -23.95
CA GLU A 232 10.73 10.14 -23.56
C GLU A 232 11.08 11.39 -22.73
N SER A 233 10.35 12.49 -22.94
CA SER A 233 10.66 13.80 -22.31
C SER A 233 9.57 14.33 -21.39
N SER A 234 8.43 13.65 -21.28
CA SER A 234 7.29 14.17 -20.52
C SER A 234 6.54 13.07 -19.79
N TYR A 235 5.98 13.44 -18.64
CA TYR A 235 5.05 12.63 -17.87
C TYR A 235 3.86 13.49 -17.45
N SER A 236 2.65 12.98 -17.65
CA SER A 236 1.42 13.61 -17.18
C SER A 236 0.37 12.58 -16.84
N GLU A 237 -0.62 12.98 -16.05
CA GLU A 237 -1.71 12.13 -15.62
C GLU A 237 -3.06 12.79 -15.85
N LYS A 238 -4.05 11.99 -16.26
CA LYS A 238 -5.45 12.39 -16.38
C LYS A 238 -6.30 11.49 -15.51
N LYS A 239 -7.23 12.05 -14.73
CA LYS A 239 -8.16 11.28 -13.91
C LYS A 239 -9.03 10.39 -14.81
N TYR A 240 -9.01 9.08 -14.55
CA TYR A 240 -9.87 8.08 -15.19
C TYR A 240 -11.14 7.87 -14.35
N SER A 241 -10.99 7.49 -13.09
CA SER A 241 -12.10 7.24 -12.17
C SER A 241 -11.73 7.56 -10.73
N GLU A 242 -12.73 7.52 -9.83
CA GLU A 242 -12.53 7.73 -8.40
C GLU A 242 -13.45 6.81 -7.60
N LEU A 243 -12.87 6.02 -6.71
CA LEU A 243 -13.55 5.11 -5.79
C LEU A 243 -13.56 5.71 -4.39
N PHE A 244 -14.74 5.90 -3.81
CA PHE A 244 -14.89 6.37 -2.44
C PHE A 244 -14.98 5.20 -1.45
N SER A 245 -14.48 5.38 -0.24
CA SER A 245 -14.56 4.37 0.83
C SER A 245 -16.01 3.96 1.12
N SER A 246 -16.98 4.85 0.95
CA SER A 246 -18.42 4.58 1.10
C SER A 246 -18.99 3.58 0.07
N GLN A 247 -18.29 3.34 -1.04
CA GLN A 247 -18.67 2.34 -2.04
C GLN A 247 -18.17 0.93 -1.67
N ILE A 248 -17.31 0.79 -0.64
CA ILE A 248 -16.78 -0.50 -0.19
C ILE A 248 -17.62 -1.04 0.95
N VAL A 249 -18.14 -2.26 0.76
CA VAL A 249 -18.83 -3.03 1.79
C VAL A 249 -17.95 -4.21 2.17
N SER A 250 -17.47 -4.23 3.41
CA SER A 250 -16.57 -5.25 3.94
C SER A 250 -16.99 -5.62 5.36
N GLY A 251 -17.59 -6.81 5.50
CA GLY A 251 -18.18 -7.26 6.76
C GLY A 251 -19.38 -6.42 7.23
N LYS A 252 -19.48 -6.22 8.55
CA LYS A 252 -20.59 -5.48 9.18
C LYS A 252 -20.21 -4.05 9.59
N ASP A 253 -18.92 -3.74 9.61
CA ASP A 253 -18.41 -2.47 10.10
C ASP A 253 -18.37 -1.42 8.98
N THR A 254 -18.55 -0.17 9.34
CA THR A 254 -18.42 0.95 8.40
C THR A 254 -16.97 1.07 7.94
N VAL A 255 -16.77 1.12 6.64
CA VAL A 255 -15.47 1.44 6.03
C VAL A 255 -15.26 2.95 6.08
N LEU A 256 -14.21 3.38 6.78
CA LEU A 256 -13.87 4.78 6.99
C LEU A 256 -12.83 5.31 6.00
N GLY A 257 -12.11 4.39 5.34
CA GLY A 257 -11.06 4.75 4.40
C GLY A 257 -10.62 3.56 3.57
N VAL A 258 -9.98 3.86 2.44
CA VAL A 258 -9.30 2.93 1.53
C VAL A 258 -8.10 3.66 0.94
N HIS A 259 -6.90 3.04 0.91
CA HIS A 259 -5.73 3.76 0.43
C HIS A 259 -4.80 2.96 -0.49
N THR A 260 -4.97 1.65 -0.61
CA THR A 260 -4.17 0.84 -1.53
C THR A 260 -5.05 -0.15 -2.30
N TYR A 261 -4.74 -0.31 -3.58
CA TYR A 261 -5.39 -1.23 -4.51
C TYR A 261 -4.39 -2.17 -5.16
N ALA A 262 -4.73 -3.44 -5.21
CA ALA A 262 -3.99 -4.43 -6.01
C ALA A 262 -4.94 -5.40 -6.70
N ARG A 263 -4.48 -6.02 -7.80
CA ARG A 263 -5.23 -7.08 -8.46
C ARG A 263 -4.34 -8.13 -9.12
N THR A 264 -4.88 -9.33 -9.27
CA THR A 264 -4.48 -10.33 -10.26
C THR A 264 -5.47 -10.28 -11.44
N ASN A 265 -5.51 -11.32 -12.26
CA ASN A 265 -6.51 -11.45 -13.32
C ASN A 265 -7.91 -11.83 -12.79
N GLU A 266 -8.02 -12.34 -11.56
CA GLU A 266 -9.27 -12.87 -10.99
C GLU A 266 -9.68 -12.23 -9.67
N ILE A 267 -8.73 -11.66 -8.94
CA ILE A 267 -8.93 -11.15 -7.58
C ILE A 267 -8.52 -9.70 -7.54
N GLU A 268 -9.38 -8.84 -7.02
CA GLU A 268 -9.01 -7.49 -6.64
C GLU A 268 -9.12 -7.32 -5.12
N ILE A 269 -8.27 -6.45 -4.59
CA ILE A 269 -8.05 -6.29 -3.16
C ILE A 269 -7.80 -4.82 -2.83
N VAL A 270 -8.33 -4.40 -1.70
CA VAL A 270 -8.08 -3.09 -1.10
C VAL A 270 -7.78 -3.26 0.38
N ASP A 271 -7.14 -2.30 0.99
CA ASP A 271 -7.18 -2.16 2.43
C ASP A 271 -8.33 -1.27 2.86
N VAL A 272 -8.89 -1.53 4.02
CA VAL A 272 -10.06 -0.81 4.54
C VAL A 272 -9.83 -0.36 5.97
N LYS A 273 -10.00 0.94 6.21
CA LYS A 273 -9.91 1.52 7.54
C LYS A 273 -11.23 1.36 8.30
N LYS A 274 -11.14 0.90 9.52
CA LYS A 274 -12.27 0.65 10.42
C LYS A 274 -11.97 1.12 11.85
N LYS A 275 -12.98 1.06 12.72
CA LYS A 275 -12.83 1.29 14.16
C LYS A 275 -13.21 0.04 14.95
N ARG A 276 -12.46 -0.22 16.02
CA ARG A 276 -12.79 -1.31 16.96
C ARG A 276 -12.46 -0.91 18.40
N ILE A 277 -13.07 -1.62 19.34
CA ILE A 277 -12.66 -1.57 20.75
C ILE A 277 -11.53 -2.56 20.95
N ASN A 278 -10.36 -2.08 21.42
CA ASN A 278 -9.19 -2.89 21.73
C ASN A 278 -8.73 -2.70 23.18
N LEU A 279 -9.27 -3.54 24.07
CA LEU A 279 -8.93 -3.49 25.51
C LEU A 279 -7.46 -3.80 25.80
N LYS A 280 -6.78 -4.57 24.93
CA LYS A 280 -5.34 -4.87 25.06
C LYS A 280 -4.44 -3.66 24.81
N ARG A 281 -4.96 -2.61 24.18
CA ARG A 281 -4.20 -1.38 23.89
C ARG A 281 -3.64 -0.74 25.17
N ILE A 282 -4.42 -0.69 26.24
CA ILE A 282 -3.94 -0.15 27.54
C ILE A 282 -2.81 -1.00 28.09
N TYR A 283 -2.95 -2.32 28.07
CA TYR A 283 -1.90 -3.22 28.52
C TYR A 283 -0.58 -2.95 27.76
N TRP A 284 -0.63 -2.76 26.46
CA TRP A 284 0.56 -2.46 25.66
C TRP A 284 1.12 -1.06 25.93
N ILE A 285 0.27 -0.05 26.15
CA ILE A 285 0.70 1.31 26.56
C ILE A 285 1.42 1.26 27.90
N ILE A 286 0.92 0.48 28.86
CA ILE A 286 1.55 0.31 30.18
C ILE A 286 2.89 -0.39 30.05
N LEU A 287 2.98 -1.49 29.29
CA LEU A 287 4.23 -2.23 29.07
C LEU A 287 5.34 -1.37 28.44
N LYS A 288 5.00 -0.39 27.62
CA LYS A 288 5.97 0.55 27.02
C LYS A 288 6.53 1.55 28.04
N ARG A 289 5.74 1.92 29.05
CA ARG A 289 6.19 2.89 30.07
C ARG A 289 7.06 2.26 31.14
N ILE A 290 7.11 0.92 31.18
CA ILE A 290 7.90 0.14 32.16
C ILE A 290 9.25 -0.30 31.55
N LYS A 291 9.40 -0.24 30.21
CA LYS A 291 10.67 -0.46 29.49
C LYS A 291 11.36 0.87 29.18
#